data_947aa31dcab0450134f6c10803fa47f5
#
_entry.id   947aa31dcab0450134f6c10803fa47f5
#
_cell.length_a   1.000
_cell.length_b   1.000
_cell.length_c   1.000
_cell.angle_alpha   90.00
_cell.angle_beta   90.00
_cell.angle_gamma   90.00
#
_symmetry.space_group_name_H-M   'P 1'
#
loop_
_entity.id
_entity.type
_entity.pdbx_description
1 polymer ?
#
loop_
_entity_poly.entity_id
_entity_poly.type
_entity_poly.pdbx_seq_one_letter_code
_entity_poly.pdbx_strand_id
1 'polypeptide(L)'
;MRRVRLLLAALLSLLVCRAAFAEEHTVERGETALQIALDHNLTMEQLQQLNPDVNLEMMMIGDTLVVPDENSGGFDEFLASRYAEKIAVKNVNCELTADRSALCLFEVENLTELPLYDIRLKASVNGTEAEDGIGLMQLLGGETLPAYISVPGTFDNVNGASVSVTSLSWSEMMTADFRVPEAYYTETDELLPVGAAGTAVIVFNSEAMTEYEGRQVNVLAAGYDADGNLVGVRSLYSDFYARLDITVYANARRIVSLKTWLEVY
;
A
#
# COMPACT_ATOMS: atom_id res chain seq x y z
N MET A 1 -33.76 37.07 -12.11
CA MET A 1 -33.71 36.13 -10.94
C MET A 1 -34.19 34.72 -11.26
N ARG A 2 -34.16 34.25 -12.51
CA ARG A 2 -34.62 32.91 -12.90
C ARG A 2 -33.47 31.97 -13.42
N ARG A 3 -32.24 32.49 -13.54
CA ARG A 3 -31.09 31.72 -14.07
C ARG A 3 -30.13 31.14 -13.01
N VAL A 4 -30.29 31.47 -11.73
CA VAL A 4 -29.45 30.99 -10.63
C VAL A 4 -29.98 29.68 -10.02
N ARG A 5 -31.26 29.35 -10.21
CA ARG A 5 -31.86 28.12 -9.64
C ARG A 5 -31.62 26.84 -10.47
N LEU A 6 -31.14 26.97 -11.70
CA LEU A 6 -30.82 25.82 -12.56
C LEU A 6 -29.39 25.29 -12.41
N LEU A 7 -28.48 26.07 -11.84
CA LEU A 7 -27.08 25.63 -11.60
C LEU A 7 -26.90 24.89 -10.27
N LEU A 8 -27.80 25.09 -9.29
CA LEU A 8 -27.73 24.33 -8.03
C LEU A 8 -28.31 22.90 -8.13
N ALA A 9 -29.21 22.66 -9.09
CA ALA A 9 -29.78 21.30 -9.30
C ALA A 9 -28.84 20.38 -10.08
N ALA A 10 -27.89 20.92 -10.85
CA ALA A 10 -26.90 20.13 -11.58
C ALA A 10 -25.68 19.73 -10.74
N LEU A 11 -25.43 20.41 -9.62
CA LEU A 11 -24.31 20.03 -8.70
C LEU A 11 -24.74 18.99 -7.66
N LEU A 12 -26.05 18.74 -7.49
CA LEU A 12 -26.55 17.78 -6.50
C LEU A 12 -26.74 16.38 -7.10
N SER A 13 -26.57 16.22 -8.41
CA SER A 13 -26.73 14.91 -9.09
C SER A 13 -25.40 14.15 -9.28
N LEU A 14 -24.28 14.67 -8.79
CA LEU A 14 -22.97 13.98 -8.83
C LEU A 14 -22.57 13.34 -7.50
N LEU A 15 -23.43 13.42 -6.48
CA LEU A 15 -23.37 12.50 -5.34
C LEU A 15 -24.18 11.26 -5.69
N VAL A 16 -23.83 10.56 -6.76
CA VAL A 16 -24.22 9.16 -6.90
C VAL A 16 -23.47 8.44 -5.79
N CYS A 17 -24.20 8.19 -4.72
CA CYS A 17 -23.92 7.15 -3.75
C CYS A 17 -23.34 5.97 -4.55
N ARG A 18 -22.02 5.72 -4.47
CA ARG A 18 -21.49 4.41 -4.80
C ARG A 18 -22.15 3.50 -3.77
N ALA A 19 -23.23 2.87 -4.16
CA ALA A 19 -23.81 1.80 -3.37
C ALA A 19 -22.68 0.80 -3.14
N ALA A 20 -22.39 0.52 -1.89
CA ALA A 20 -21.49 -0.55 -1.54
C ALA A 20 -22.06 -1.82 -2.17
N PHE A 21 -21.33 -2.43 -3.11
CA PHE A 21 -21.69 -3.71 -3.72
C PHE A 21 -21.43 -4.87 -2.76
N ALA A 22 -21.48 -4.61 -1.46
CA ALA A 22 -21.29 -5.57 -0.38
C ALA A 22 -22.64 -5.93 0.23
N GLU A 23 -22.91 -7.20 0.35
CA GLU A 23 -23.99 -7.74 1.13
C GLU A 23 -23.44 -8.34 2.44
N GLU A 24 -24.16 -8.11 3.54
CA GLU A 24 -23.90 -8.79 4.81
C GLU A 24 -24.76 -10.07 4.85
N HIS A 25 -24.11 -11.23 4.72
CA HIS A 25 -24.73 -12.52 4.91
C HIS A 25 -24.70 -12.92 6.38
N THR A 26 -25.83 -13.10 7.01
CA THR A 26 -25.91 -13.60 8.39
C THR A 26 -26.00 -15.13 8.38
N VAL A 27 -25.07 -15.78 9.04
CA VAL A 27 -24.98 -17.25 9.09
C VAL A 27 -26.23 -17.83 9.73
N GLU A 28 -26.94 -18.66 8.97
CA GLU A 28 -28.14 -19.35 9.39
C GLU A 28 -27.85 -20.78 9.89
N ARG A 29 -28.89 -21.41 10.47
CA ARG A 29 -28.77 -22.76 11.02
C ARG A 29 -28.55 -23.81 9.93
N GLY A 30 -27.40 -24.46 9.97
CA GLY A 30 -27.03 -25.54 9.05
C GLY A 30 -26.18 -25.09 7.88
N GLU A 31 -25.89 -23.79 7.76
CA GLU A 31 -24.95 -23.29 6.77
C GLU A 31 -23.51 -23.60 7.18
N THR A 32 -22.67 -23.72 6.18
CA THR A 32 -21.21 -23.86 6.31
C THR A 32 -20.53 -22.79 5.49
N ALA A 33 -19.32 -22.40 5.85
CA ALA A 33 -18.52 -21.44 5.07
C ALA A 33 -18.40 -21.85 3.59
N LEU A 34 -18.22 -23.16 3.33
CA LEU A 34 -18.15 -23.67 1.97
C LEU A 34 -19.46 -23.47 1.19
N GLN A 35 -20.62 -23.69 1.83
CA GLN A 35 -21.90 -23.47 1.17
C GLN A 35 -22.10 -21.98 0.85
N ILE A 36 -21.83 -21.10 1.82
CA ILE A 36 -21.92 -19.65 1.63
C ILE A 36 -20.97 -19.18 0.51
N ALA A 37 -19.72 -19.68 0.50
CA ALA A 37 -18.79 -19.37 -0.58
C ALA A 37 -19.33 -19.78 -1.96
N LEU A 38 -19.85 -21.00 -2.09
CA LEU A 38 -20.42 -21.50 -3.35
C LEU A 38 -21.66 -20.71 -3.81
N ASP A 39 -22.55 -20.35 -2.88
CA ASP A 39 -23.78 -19.62 -3.17
C ASP A 39 -23.47 -18.19 -3.71
N HIS A 40 -22.31 -17.63 -3.30
CA HIS A 40 -21.82 -16.32 -3.79
C HIS A 40 -20.73 -16.42 -4.86
N ASN A 41 -20.52 -17.61 -5.46
CA ASN A 41 -19.50 -17.88 -6.49
C ASN A 41 -18.06 -17.57 -6.04
N LEU A 42 -17.74 -17.81 -4.77
CA LEU A 42 -16.43 -17.61 -4.17
C LEU A 42 -15.72 -18.96 -3.93
N THR A 43 -14.38 -18.93 -3.89
CA THR A 43 -13.62 -19.99 -3.23
C THR A 43 -13.59 -19.74 -1.71
N MET A 44 -13.16 -20.73 -0.93
CA MET A 44 -12.97 -20.56 0.53
C MET A 44 -11.91 -19.51 0.84
N GLU A 45 -10.83 -19.46 0.05
CA GLU A 45 -9.76 -18.46 0.17
C GLU A 45 -10.30 -17.06 -0.10
N GLN A 46 -11.14 -16.90 -1.12
CA GLN A 46 -11.78 -15.63 -1.44
C GLN A 46 -12.74 -15.18 -0.32
N LEU A 47 -13.56 -16.09 0.21
CA LEU A 47 -14.44 -15.77 1.33
C LEU A 47 -13.62 -15.36 2.58
N GLN A 48 -12.50 -16.03 2.87
CA GLN A 48 -11.61 -15.67 3.97
C GLN A 48 -10.96 -14.30 3.74
N GLN A 49 -10.56 -13.99 2.51
CA GLN A 49 -9.97 -12.70 2.15
C GLN A 49 -10.94 -11.53 2.36
N LEU A 50 -12.24 -11.75 2.12
CA LEU A 50 -13.26 -10.74 2.39
C LEU A 50 -13.57 -10.59 3.88
N ASN A 51 -13.27 -11.61 4.68
CA ASN A 51 -13.59 -11.70 6.11
C ASN A 51 -12.36 -12.10 6.93
N PRO A 52 -11.29 -11.27 6.93
CA PRO A 52 -10.02 -11.64 7.57
C PRO A 52 -10.13 -11.81 9.10
N ASP A 53 -11.09 -11.15 9.73
CA ASP A 53 -11.31 -11.19 11.18
C ASP A 53 -12.25 -12.32 11.61
N VAL A 54 -12.82 -13.09 10.67
CA VAL A 54 -13.73 -14.19 10.95
C VAL A 54 -13.01 -15.53 10.79
N ASN A 55 -13.10 -16.39 11.81
CA ASN A 55 -12.64 -17.76 11.70
C ASN A 55 -13.71 -18.61 11.01
N LEU A 56 -13.57 -18.84 9.70
CA LEU A 56 -14.54 -19.58 8.88
C LEU A 56 -14.71 -21.05 9.30
N GLU A 57 -13.74 -21.64 10.02
CA GLU A 57 -13.85 -23.02 10.54
C GLU A 57 -14.69 -23.11 11.82
N MET A 58 -14.90 -21.98 12.51
CA MET A 58 -15.59 -21.91 13.80
C MET A 58 -16.77 -20.94 13.80
N MET A 59 -17.40 -20.74 12.65
CA MET A 59 -18.57 -19.86 12.53
C MET A 59 -19.74 -20.30 13.41
N MET A 60 -20.44 -19.33 13.97
CA MET A 60 -21.65 -19.54 14.74
C MET A 60 -22.87 -18.97 14.02
N ILE A 61 -24.04 -19.51 14.35
CA ILE A 61 -25.30 -18.92 13.88
C ILE A 61 -25.41 -17.49 14.37
N GLY A 62 -25.66 -16.56 13.46
CA GLY A 62 -25.75 -15.13 13.72
C GLY A 62 -24.45 -14.37 13.44
N ASP A 63 -23.35 -15.03 13.13
CA ASP A 63 -22.15 -14.35 12.61
C ASP A 63 -22.48 -13.70 11.27
N THR A 64 -21.82 -12.57 10.98
CA THR A 64 -22.03 -11.82 9.75
C THR A 64 -20.79 -11.93 8.86
N LEU A 65 -20.99 -12.30 7.60
CA LEU A 65 -19.96 -12.37 6.57
C LEU A 65 -20.19 -11.31 5.51
N VAL A 66 -19.13 -10.69 5.06
CA VAL A 66 -19.16 -9.82 3.88
C VAL A 66 -19.05 -10.69 2.63
N VAL A 67 -19.99 -10.53 1.72
CA VAL A 67 -20.04 -11.23 0.44
C VAL A 67 -20.33 -10.25 -0.70
N PRO A 68 -19.94 -10.57 -1.96
CA PRO A 68 -20.34 -9.77 -3.13
C PRO A 68 -21.86 -9.83 -3.35
N ASP A 69 -22.50 -8.72 -3.68
CA ASP A 69 -23.87 -8.74 -4.17
C ASP A 69 -23.94 -9.20 -5.63
N GLU A 70 -25.14 -9.44 -6.14
CA GLU A 70 -25.35 -9.90 -7.52
C GLU A 70 -24.90 -8.87 -8.59
N ASN A 71 -24.66 -7.60 -8.21
CA ASN A 71 -24.30 -6.51 -9.09
C ASN A 71 -22.81 -6.11 -8.99
N SER A 72 -22.04 -6.83 -8.20
CA SER A 72 -20.64 -6.47 -7.88
C SER A 72 -19.64 -6.69 -9.04
N GLY A 73 -20.08 -7.21 -10.19
CA GLY A 73 -19.20 -7.44 -11.34
C GLY A 73 -18.23 -8.62 -11.19
N GLY A 74 -18.30 -9.32 -10.06
CA GLY A 74 -17.43 -10.44 -9.69
C GLY A 74 -16.49 -10.11 -8.53
N PHE A 75 -15.78 -11.13 -8.06
CA PHE A 75 -14.92 -11.04 -6.88
C PHE A 75 -13.83 -9.96 -7.00
N ASP A 76 -13.12 -9.90 -8.12
CA ASP A 76 -11.98 -8.97 -8.28
C ASP A 76 -12.44 -7.50 -8.27
N GLU A 77 -13.57 -7.18 -8.92
CA GLU A 77 -14.14 -5.83 -8.95
C GLU A 77 -14.68 -5.43 -7.58
N PHE A 78 -15.36 -6.35 -6.91
CA PHE A 78 -15.84 -6.17 -5.55
C PHE A 78 -14.67 -5.93 -4.57
N LEU A 79 -13.64 -6.77 -4.63
CA LEU A 79 -12.46 -6.66 -3.78
C LEU A 79 -11.72 -5.34 -4.01
N ALA A 80 -11.54 -4.93 -5.26
CA ALA A 80 -10.93 -3.64 -5.59
C ALA A 80 -11.72 -2.46 -5.00
N SER A 81 -13.05 -2.52 -4.98
CA SER A 81 -13.89 -1.49 -4.35
C SER A 81 -13.69 -1.44 -2.83
N ARG A 82 -13.58 -2.59 -2.17
CA ARG A 82 -13.30 -2.70 -0.72
C ARG A 82 -11.93 -2.15 -0.35
N TYR A 83 -10.92 -2.43 -1.16
CA TYR A 83 -9.59 -1.89 -0.94
C TYR A 83 -9.55 -0.37 -1.14
N ALA A 84 -10.26 0.15 -2.15
CA ALA A 84 -10.32 1.59 -2.40
C ALA A 84 -10.93 2.42 -1.26
N GLU A 85 -11.70 1.80 -0.36
CA GLU A 85 -12.21 2.43 0.86
C GLU A 85 -11.15 2.53 1.96
N LYS A 86 -10.12 1.70 1.91
CA LYS A 86 -9.10 1.57 2.96
C LYS A 86 -7.76 2.16 2.57
N ILE A 87 -7.42 2.14 1.29
CA ILE A 87 -6.10 2.51 0.79
C ILE A 87 -6.19 3.28 -0.53
N ALA A 88 -5.40 4.32 -0.67
CA ALA A 88 -5.28 5.08 -1.90
C ALA A 88 -3.88 4.98 -2.49
N VAL A 89 -3.80 4.78 -3.80
CA VAL A 89 -2.55 4.92 -4.57
C VAL A 89 -2.54 6.28 -5.22
N LYS A 90 -1.51 7.08 -4.95
CA LYS A 90 -1.39 8.48 -5.36
C LYS A 90 -0.08 8.72 -6.12
N ASN A 91 -0.05 9.81 -6.88
CA ASN A 91 1.16 10.35 -7.49
C ASN A 91 1.94 9.31 -8.33
N VAL A 92 1.21 8.42 -9.03
CA VAL A 92 1.83 7.39 -9.87
C VAL A 92 2.63 8.05 -10.99
N ASN A 93 3.92 7.79 -10.99
CA ASN A 93 4.86 8.22 -12.03
C ASN A 93 5.68 7.03 -12.50
N CYS A 94 5.45 6.57 -13.73
CA CYS A 94 6.24 5.51 -14.34
C CYS A 94 7.19 6.11 -15.37
N GLU A 95 8.43 5.63 -15.38
CA GLU A 95 9.48 6.08 -16.29
C GLU A 95 10.29 4.90 -16.81
N LEU A 96 10.94 5.09 -17.99
CA LEU A 96 11.84 4.10 -18.53
C LEU A 96 13.19 4.18 -17.82
N THR A 97 13.72 3.03 -17.46
CA THR A 97 15.10 2.88 -16.98
C THR A 97 16.08 2.78 -18.15
N ALA A 98 17.40 2.79 -17.87
CA ALA A 98 18.42 2.74 -18.90
C ALA A 98 18.41 1.45 -19.74
N ASP A 99 17.93 0.33 -19.18
CA ASP A 99 17.75 -0.95 -19.83
C ASP A 99 16.36 -1.09 -20.51
N ARG A 100 15.59 0.01 -20.51
CA ARG A 100 14.24 0.11 -21.08
C ARG A 100 13.17 -0.71 -20.34
N SER A 101 13.43 -1.20 -19.16
CA SER A 101 12.37 -1.64 -18.24
C SER A 101 11.58 -0.43 -17.73
N ALA A 102 10.46 -0.63 -17.07
CA ALA A 102 9.69 0.46 -16.48
C ALA A 102 9.84 0.44 -14.95
N LEU A 103 10.05 1.63 -14.37
CA LEU A 103 10.03 1.86 -12.94
C LEU A 103 8.84 2.75 -12.61
N CYS A 104 7.89 2.24 -11.83
CA CYS A 104 6.76 3.00 -11.33
C CYS A 104 7.01 3.41 -9.88
N LEU A 105 7.05 4.71 -9.63
CA LEU A 105 7.11 5.33 -8.31
C LEU A 105 5.73 5.86 -7.95
N PHE A 106 5.30 5.68 -6.73
CA PHE A 106 3.99 6.14 -6.27
C PHE A 106 3.95 6.25 -4.74
N GLU A 107 2.88 6.80 -4.23
CA GLU A 107 2.60 6.88 -2.79
C GLU A 107 1.36 6.08 -2.46
N VAL A 108 1.38 5.43 -1.29
CA VAL A 108 0.28 4.62 -0.77
C VAL A 108 -0.17 5.21 0.55
N GLU A 109 -1.44 5.59 0.65
CA GLU A 109 -2.03 6.20 1.83
C GLU A 109 -3.05 5.27 2.46
N ASN A 110 -2.92 5.05 3.77
CA ASN A 110 -3.94 4.38 4.56
C ASN A 110 -5.05 5.38 4.90
N LEU A 111 -6.25 5.14 4.41
CA LEU A 111 -7.42 6.00 4.62
C LEU A 111 -8.16 5.69 5.93
N THR A 112 -7.70 4.70 6.68
CA THR A 112 -8.32 4.25 7.95
C THR A 112 -7.50 4.71 9.15
N GLU A 113 -8.04 4.52 10.34
CA GLU A 113 -7.32 4.77 11.60
C GLU A 113 -6.52 3.54 12.08
N LEU A 114 -6.80 2.36 11.53
CA LEU A 114 -6.13 1.11 11.87
C LEU A 114 -4.96 0.82 10.95
N PRO A 115 -3.91 0.14 11.43
CA PRO A 115 -2.82 -0.30 10.58
C PRO A 115 -3.29 -1.29 9.50
N LEU A 116 -2.70 -1.18 8.31
CA LEU A 116 -2.84 -2.14 7.22
C LEU A 116 -1.55 -2.94 7.08
N TYR A 117 -1.66 -4.21 6.70
CA TYR A 117 -0.56 -5.18 6.62
C TYR A 117 -0.59 -5.92 5.28
N ASP A 118 0.49 -6.60 4.94
CA ASP A 118 0.59 -7.49 3.76
C ASP A 118 0.11 -6.83 2.46
N ILE A 119 0.37 -5.52 2.33
CA ILE A 119 -0.08 -4.74 1.19
C ILE A 119 0.69 -5.18 -0.05
N ARG A 120 -0.03 -5.66 -1.06
CA ARG A 120 0.49 -6.00 -2.38
C ARG A 120 -0.11 -5.08 -3.42
N LEU A 121 0.74 -4.66 -4.35
CA LEU A 121 0.36 -3.79 -5.44
C LEU A 121 0.87 -4.35 -6.76
N LYS A 122 0.12 -4.11 -7.79
CA LYS A 122 0.42 -4.53 -9.16
C LYS A 122 0.56 -3.31 -10.05
N ALA A 123 1.70 -3.20 -10.72
CA ALA A 123 1.91 -2.24 -11.81
C ALA A 123 1.67 -2.93 -13.15
N SER A 124 0.98 -2.25 -14.06
CA SER A 124 0.76 -2.69 -15.43
C SER A 124 1.31 -1.64 -16.40
N VAL A 125 2.16 -2.06 -17.31
CA VAL A 125 2.76 -1.21 -18.37
C VAL A 125 2.61 -1.92 -19.70
N ASN A 126 1.80 -1.35 -20.60
CA ASN A 126 1.54 -1.92 -21.95
C ASN A 126 1.14 -3.42 -21.91
N GLY A 127 0.37 -3.84 -20.88
CA GLY A 127 -0.10 -5.21 -20.70
C GLY A 127 0.91 -6.17 -20.04
N THR A 128 2.11 -5.71 -19.70
CA THR A 128 3.04 -6.44 -18.84
C THR A 128 2.82 -6.04 -17.40
N GLU A 129 2.72 -7.01 -16.51
CA GLU A 129 2.42 -6.81 -15.10
C GLU A 129 3.57 -7.25 -14.21
N ALA A 130 3.74 -6.55 -13.09
CA ALA A 130 4.61 -6.95 -11.99
C ALA A 130 3.93 -6.61 -10.66
N GLU A 131 4.18 -7.42 -9.64
CA GLU A 131 3.60 -7.24 -8.31
C GLU A 131 4.71 -7.15 -7.25
N ASP A 132 4.53 -6.25 -6.29
CA ASP A 132 5.43 -6.11 -5.14
C ASP A 132 4.67 -5.54 -3.93
N GLY A 133 5.33 -5.53 -2.76
CA GLY A 133 4.84 -4.88 -1.53
C GLY A 133 5.27 -3.42 -1.42
N ILE A 134 4.86 -2.77 -0.34
CA ILE A 134 5.20 -1.37 -0.03
C ILE A 134 6.61 -1.19 0.57
N GLY A 135 7.39 -2.25 0.68
CA GLY A 135 8.73 -2.21 1.27
C GLY A 135 8.78 -2.21 2.80
N LEU A 136 7.66 -2.09 3.48
CA LEU A 136 7.48 -2.25 4.93
C LEU A 136 6.36 -3.24 5.21
N MET A 137 6.29 -3.79 6.44
CA MET A 137 5.25 -4.76 6.82
C MET A 137 3.92 -4.08 7.12
N GLN A 138 3.95 -2.85 7.65
CA GLN A 138 2.73 -2.16 8.03
C GLN A 138 2.68 -0.73 7.47
N LEU A 139 1.46 -0.29 7.19
CA LEU A 139 1.11 1.08 6.87
C LEU A 139 0.20 1.59 7.97
N LEU A 140 0.71 2.51 8.81
CA LEU A 140 -0.03 3.02 9.97
C LEU A 140 -1.28 3.81 9.55
N GLY A 141 -2.24 3.93 10.47
CA GLY A 141 -3.47 4.69 10.21
C GLY A 141 -3.18 6.13 9.83
N GLY A 142 -3.75 6.60 8.70
CA GLY A 142 -3.52 7.93 8.14
C GLY A 142 -2.13 8.18 7.57
N GLU A 143 -1.24 7.18 7.57
CA GLU A 143 0.12 7.31 7.04
C GLU A 143 0.13 7.24 5.52
N THR A 144 1.10 7.95 4.92
CA THR A 144 1.45 7.83 3.49
C THR A 144 2.89 7.37 3.36
N LEU A 145 3.11 6.25 2.66
CA LEU A 145 4.42 5.70 2.37
C LEU A 145 4.72 5.75 0.87
N PRO A 146 5.97 6.05 0.49
CA PRO A 146 6.43 5.88 -0.88
C PRO A 146 6.62 4.40 -1.19
N ALA A 147 6.36 4.02 -2.44
CA ALA A 147 6.60 2.67 -2.93
C ALA A 147 7.05 2.68 -4.38
N TYR A 148 7.55 1.55 -4.84
CA TYR A 148 7.96 1.38 -6.24
C TYR A 148 7.70 -0.04 -6.70
N ILE A 149 7.47 -0.19 -8.01
CA ILE A 149 7.43 -1.48 -8.69
C ILE A 149 8.25 -1.38 -9.96
N SER A 150 9.18 -2.31 -10.14
CA SER A 150 9.91 -2.47 -11.39
C SER A 150 9.18 -3.49 -12.28
N VAL A 151 8.74 -3.04 -13.45
CA VAL A 151 8.09 -3.90 -14.44
C VAL A 151 9.14 -4.33 -15.46
N PRO A 152 9.52 -5.63 -15.49
CA PRO A 152 10.54 -6.14 -16.40
C PRO A 152 10.00 -6.14 -17.83
N GLY A 153 10.89 -5.82 -18.78
CA GLY A 153 10.52 -5.80 -20.20
C GLY A 153 11.39 -4.86 -20.99
N THR A 154 11.02 -4.65 -22.25
CA THR A 154 11.62 -3.64 -23.11
C THR A 154 10.50 -2.80 -23.71
N PHE A 155 10.34 -1.60 -23.17
CA PHE A 155 9.23 -0.72 -23.52
C PHE A 155 9.72 0.44 -24.38
N ASP A 156 8.88 0.92 -25.30
CA ASP A 156 9.10 2.14 -26.06
C ASP A 156 8.60 3.38 -25.32
N ASN A 157 7.61 3.20 -24.46
CA ASN A 157 7.03 4.23 -23.60
C ASN A 157 6.27 3.57 -22.45
N VAL A 158 5.87 4.37 -21.49
CA VAL A 158 5.08 3.96 -20.30
C VAL A 158 3.66 4.55 -20.33
N ASN A 159 3.15 4.92 -21.49
CA ASN A 159 1.82 5.51 -21.62
C ASN A 159 0.74 4.53 -21.16
N GLY A 160 -0.21 5.02 -20.35
CA GLY A 160 -1.28 4.18 -19.81
C GLY A 160 -0.82 3.21 -18.72
N ALA A 161 0.38 3.41 -18.16
CA ALA A 161 0.79 2.67 -16.98
C ALA A 161 -0.17 2.93 -15.80
N SER A 162 -0.43 1.89 -15.02
CA SER A 162 -1.31 1.94 -13.86
C SER A 162 -0.75 1.14 -12.70
N VAL A 163 -1.16 1.52 -11.49
CA VAL A 163 -0.86 0.77 -10.27
C VAL A 163 -2.18 0.55 -9.52
N SER A 164 -2.39 -0.66 -9.05
CA SER A 164 -3.57 -1.06 -8.29
C SER A 164 -3.19 -1.94 -7.11
N VAL A 165 -4.03 -1.94 -6.08
CA VAL A 165 -3.87 -2.83 -4.92
C VAL A 165 -4.44 -4.20 -5.27
N THR A 166 -3.70 -5.27 -5.00
CA THR A 166 -4.11 -6.66 -5.26
C THR A 166 -4.46 -7.40 -3.97
N SER A 167 -3.81 -7.06 -2.86
CA SER A 167 -4.19 -7.58 -1.55
C SER A 167 -3.78 -6.64 -0.44
N LEU A 168 -4.48 -6.70 0.66
CA LEU A 168 -4.10 -6.11 1.94
C LEU A 168 -4.83 -6.84 3.08
N SER A 169 -4.25 -6.79 4.26
CA SER A 169 -4.83 -7.32 5.49
C SER A 169 -5.06 -6.20 6.48
N TRP A 170 -6.11 -6.32 7.27
CA TRP A 170 -6.38 -5.44 8.41
C TRP A 170 -6.97 -6.29 9.54
N SER A 171 -6.69 -5.93 10.77
CA SER A 171 -7.29 -6.60 11.93
C SER A 171 -7.24 -5.69 13.14
N GLU A 172 -8.33 -5.59 13.87
CA GLU A 172 -8.39 -4.89 15.14
C GLU A 172 -7.55 -5.58 16.24
N MET A 173 -7.20 -6.86 16.04
CA MET A 173 -6.38 -7.64 16.95
C MET A 173 -4.89 -7.52 16.69
N MET A 174 -4.47 -7.01 15.52
CA MET A 174 -3.07 -6.78 15.19
C MET A 174 -2.65 -5.39 15.65
N THR A 175 -2.14 -5.30 16.87
CA THR A 175 -1.69 -4.04 17.47
C THR A 175 -0.18 -3.92 17.59
N ALA A 176 0.58 -4.82 16.97
CA ALA A 176 2.04 -4.76 17.01
C ALA A 176 2.53 -3.52 16.27
N ASP A 177 3.32 -2.71 16.95
CA ASP A 177 4.01 -1.57 16.36
C ASP A 177 5.45 -1.99 16.06
N PHE A 178 5.79 -2.07 14.78
CA PHE A 178 7.13 -2.42 14.31
C PHE A 178 8.02 -1.18 14.08
N ARG A 179 7.46 0.02 14.19
CA ARG A 179 8.19 1.27 13.93
C ARG A 179 9.25 1.52 15.00
N VAL A 180 10.45 1.87 14.55
CA VAL A 180 11.52 2.32 15.45
C VAL A 180 11.22 3.76 15.90
N PRO A 181 11.11 4.03 17.22
CA PRO A 181 10.91 5.37 17.72
C PRO A 181 12.04 6.33 17.31
N GLU A 182 11.71 7.56 16.90
CA GLU A 182 12.70 8.58 16.50
C GLU A 182 13.74 8.88 17.59
N ALA A 183 13.38 8.66 18.88
CA ALA A 183 14.31 8.82 19.99
C ALA A 183 15.49 7.82 19.97
N TYR A 184 15.40 6.75 19.19
CA TYR A 184 16.37 5.66 19.16
C TYR A 184 17.45 5.83 18.11
N TYR A 185 17.33 6.80 17.21
CA TYR A 185 18.32 7.05 16.17
C TYR A 185 18.46 8.53 15.81
N THR A 186 19.53 8.83 15.10
CA THR A 186 19.73 10.11 14.42
C THR A 186 19.90 9.84 12.94
N GLU A 187 19.33 10.72 12.12
CA GLU A 187 19.41 10.65 10.66
C GLU A 187 20.14 11.88 10.10
N THR A 188 21.01 11.65 9.13
CA THR A 188 21.67 12.71 8.36
C THR A 188 21.69 12.35 6.89
N ASP A 189 21.48 13.35 6.04
CA ASP A 189 21.45 13.19 4.59
C ASP A 189 22.79 13.59 3.97
N GLU A 190 23.35 12.69 3.17
CA GLU A 190 24.50 12.98 2.31
C GLU A 190 24.01 13.08 0.85
N LEU A 191 23.71 14.30 0.42
CA LEU A 191 23.26 14.56 -0.95
C LEU A 191 24.46 14.76 -1.87
N LEU A 192 24.52 14.01 -2.97
CA LEU A 192 25.58 14.19 -3.97
C LEU A 192 25.36 15.51 -4.71
N PRO A 193 26.39 16.38 -4.81
CA PRO A 193 26.30 17.68 -5.48
C PRO A 193 25.95 17.60 -6.97
N VAL A 194 26.35 16.47 -7.60
CA VAL A 194 26.12 16.21 -9.02
C VAL A 194 25.61 14.80 -9.14
N GLY A 195 24.37 14.64 -9.60
CA GLY A 195 23.79 13.33 -9.83
C GLY A 195 22.44 13.12 -9.17
N ALA A 196 21.86 11.98 -9.46
CA ALA A 196 20.53 11.56 -9.06
C ALA A 196 20.59 10.58 -7.86
N ALA A 197 21.43 10.86 -6.86
CA ALA A 197 21.55 10.01 -5.68
C ALA A 197 21.67 10.82 -4.38
N GLY A 198 21.17 10.22 -3.29
CA GLY A 198 21.35 10.70 -1.92
C GLY A 198 21.43 9.52 -0.97
N THR A 199 22.22 9.64 0.08
CA THR A 199 22.40 8.60 1.09
C THR A 199 21.84 9.10 2.42
N ALA A 200 20.88 8.38 2.99
CA ALA A 200 20.49 8.54 4.38
C ALA A 200 21.40 7.71 5.27
N VAL A 201 21.98 8.36 6.27
CA VAL A 201 22.86 7.76 7.27
C VAL A 201 22.11 7.72 8.60
N ILE A 202 21.81 6.52 9.07
CA ILE A 202 21.05 6.26 10.29
C ILE A 202 22.02 5.72 11.34
N VAL A 203 22.08 6.38 12.50
CA VAL A 203 22.93 5.97 13.62
C VAL A 203 22.06 5.74 14.85
N PHE A 204 22.04 4.49 15.33
CA PHE A 204 21.28 4.10 16.50
C PHE A 204 22.05 4.39 17.80
N ASN A 205 21.30 4.79 18.84
CA ASN A 205 21.85 5.02 20.16
C ASN A 205 22.03 3.69 20.94
N SER A 206 22.62 3.77 22.14
CA SER A 206 22.90 2.60 22.97
C SER A 206 21.64 1.90 23.49
N GLU A 207 20.53 2.61 23.63
CA GLU A 207 19.26 2.06 24.08
C GLU A 207 18.66 1.17 22.99
N ALA A 208 18.59 1.67 21.75
CA ALA A 208 18.18 0.90 20.59
C ALA A 208 19.06 -0.34 20.36
N MET A 209 20.38 -0.17 20.51
CA MET A 209 21.33 -1.28 20.35
C MET A 209 21.13 -2.39 21.40
N THR A 210 20.61 -2.06 22.58
CA THR A 210 20.28 -3.04 23.62
C THR A 210 18.90 -3.68 23.38
N GLU A 211 17.92 -2.88 23.01
CA GLU A 211 16.54 -3.35 22.83
C GLU A 211 16.38 -4.25 21.60
N TYR A 212 17.09 -3.91 20.51
CA TYR A 212 16.97 -4.62 19.24
C TYR A 212 18.13 -5.54 18.92
N GLU A 213 18.92 -5.92 19.93
CA GLU A 213 20.05 -6.85 19.77
C GLU A 213 19.59 -8.18 19.12
N GLY A 214 20.23 -8.55 18.04
CA GLY A 214 19.96 -9.80 17.30
C GLY A 214 18.69 -9.79 16.47
N ARG A 215 18.01 -8.64 16.36
CA ARG A 215 16.85 -8.46 15.48
C ARG A 215 17.27 -8.04 14.08
N GLN A 216 16.30 -7.97 13.19
CA GLN A 216 16.45 -7.47 11.84
C GLN A 216 15.72 -6.15 11.69
N VAL A 217 16.24 -5.27 10.83
CA VAL A 217 15.66 -3.98 10.53
C VAL A 217 15.35 -3.88 9.04
N ASN A 218 14.20 -3.31 8.74
CA ASN A 218 13.83 -2.89 7.40
C ASN A 218 13.82 -1.36 7.34
N VAL A 219 14.52 -0.80 6.37
CA VAL A 219 14.58 0.64 6.12
C VAL A 219 13.98 0.93 4.76
N LEU A 220 12.94 1.73 4.72
CA LEU A 220 12.42 2.34 3.51
C LEU A 220 12.96 3.75 3.41
N ALA A 221 13.57 4.11 2.29
CA ALA A 221 14.07 5.46 2.04
C ALA A 221 13.51 6.00 0.73
N ALA A 222 13.14 7.27 0.72
CA ALA A 222 12.63 7.98 -0.44
C ALA A 222 13.37 9.28 -0.69
N GLY A 223 13.65 9.56 -1.96
CA GLY A 223 14.25 10.81 -2.43
C GLY A 223 13.22 11.67 -3.11
N TYR A 224 13.26 12.99 -2.81
CA TYR A 224 12.36 13.99 -3.36
C TYR A 224 13.13 15.08 -4.10
N ASP A 225 12.55 15.59 -5.18
CA ASP A 225 13.09 16.74 -5.94
C ASP A 225 12.73 18.08 -5.27
N ALA A 226 13.18 19.18 -5.88
CA ALA A 226 12.94 20.54 -5.37
C ALA A 226 11.46 20.95 -5.36
N ASP A 227 10.63 20.30 -6.16
CA ASP A 227 9.19 20.52 -6.23
C ASP A 227 8.41 19.59 -5.26
N GLY A 228 9.13 18.73 -4.53
CA GLY A 228 8.55 17.78 -3.59
C GLY A 228 8.02 16.50 -4.24
N ASN A 229 8.35 16.25 -5.52
CA ASN A 229 7.94 15.01 -6.17
C ASN A 229 8.84 13.86 -5.75
N LEU A 230 8.26 12.69 -5.59
CA LEU A 230 8.97 11.44 -5.38
C LEU A 230 9.76 11.07 -6.64
N VAL A 231 11.08 10.91 -6.50
CA VAL A 231 12.00 10.64 -7.62
C VAL A 231 12.85 9.39 -7.44
N GLY A 232 12.83 8.80 -6.27
CA GLY A 232 13.50 7.54 -6.00
C GLY A 232 13.00 6.92 -4.71
N VAL A 233 12.96 5.59 -4.66
CA VAL A 233 12.62 4.79 -3.47
C VAL A 233 13.55 3.62 -3.40
N ARG A 234 13.94 3.23 -2.19
CA ARG A 234 14.68 2.02 -1.92
C ARG A 234 14.31 1.45 -0.56
N SER A 235 14.22 0.12 -0.48
CA SER A 235 14.16 -0.62 0.77
C SER A 235 15.48 -1.35 1.02
N LEU A 236 15.86 -1.47 2.28
CA LEU A 236 17.02 -2.22 2.76
C LEU A 236 16.57 -3.10 3.93
N TYR A 237 16.70 -4.40 3.76
CA TYR A 237 16.52 -5.37 4.83
C TYR A 237 17.89 -5.84 5.30
N SER A 238 18.17 -5.77 6.61
CA SER A 238 19.49 -6.04 7.19
C SER A 238 19.36 -6.56 8.62
N ASP A 239 20.42 -7.17 9.13
CA ASP A 239 20.59 -7.30 10.56
C ASP A 239 20.69 -5.91 11.20
N PHE A 240 20.34 -5.80 12.48
CA PHE A 240 20.37 -4.54 13.19
C PHE A 240 21.81 -4.17 13.57
N TYR A 241 22.32 -3.09 13.00
CA TYR A 241 23.67 -2.55 13.24
C TYR A 241 23.61 -1.14 13.82
N ALA A 242 24.64 -0.72 14.53
CA ALA A 242 24.74 0.62 15.09
C ALA A 242 24.66 1.76 14.06
N ARG A 243 25.01 1.46 12.80
CA ARG A 243 24.91 2.38 11.67
C ARG A 243 24.41 1.65 10.43
N LEU A 244 23.48 2.29 9.72
CA LEU A 244 22.98 1.86 8.43
C LEU A 244 23.06 3.02 7.44
N ASP A 245 23.52 2.73 6.24
CA ASP A 245 23.60 3.67 5.13
C ASP A 245 22.70 3.14 4.00
N ILE A 246 21.71 3.92 3.57
CA ILE A 246 20.84 3.57 2.46
C ILE A 246 20.91 4.63 1.36
N THR A 247 21.38 4.25 0.17
CA THR A 247 21.51 5.16 -0.97
C THR A 247 20.30 5.01 -1.89
N VAL A 248 19.58 6.10 -2.08
CA VAL A 248 18.47 6.21 -3.02
C VAL A 248 18.98 6.78 -4.33
N TYR A 249 18.55 6.22 -5.43
CA TYR A 249 18.86 6.68 -6.78
C TYR A 249 17.59 7.19 -7.46
N ALA A 250 17.70 8.33 -8.14
CA ALA A 250 16.70 8.82 -9.05
C ALA A 250 17.15 8.63 -10.50
N ASN A 251 16.23 8.36 -11.41
CA ASN A 251 16.57 8.06 -12.81
C ASN A 251 17.02 9.31 -13.59
N ALA A 252 16.29 10.43 -13.48
CA ALA A 252 16.54 11.63 -14.28
C ALA A 252 16.50 12.95 -13.49
N ARG A 253 16.10 12.93 -12.22
CA ARG A 253 15.90 14.13 -11.40
C ARG A 253 16.90 14.16 -10.25
N ARG A 254 17.20 15.37 -9.77
CA ARG A 254 18.08 15.55 -8.61
C ARG A 254 17.31 15.34 -7.32
N ILE A 255 17.84 14.52 -6.42
CA ILE A 255 17.37 14.40 -5.05
C ILE A 255 17.84 15.62 -4.26
N VAL A 256 16.92 16.31 -3.58
CA VAL A 256 17.22 17.46 -2.71
C VAL A 256 16.88 17.19 -1.24
N SER A 257 16.07 16.18 -0.97
CA SER A 257 15.79 15.71 0.40
C SER A 257 15.52 14.22 0.41
N LEU A 258 15.79 13.61 1.54
CA LEU A 258 15.49 12.21 1.82
C LEU A 258 14.48 12.13 2.98
N LYS A 259 13.75 11.03 3.05
CA LYS A 259 12.96 10.61 4.22
C LYS A 259 13.14 9.12 4.40
N THR A 260 13.18 8.67 5.64
CA THR A 260 13.27 7.25 5.97
C THR A 260 12.18 6.79 6.91
N TRP A 261 11.86 5.52 6.83
CA TRP A 261 10.96 4.80 7.74
C TRP A 261 11.64 3.49 8.13
N LEU A 262 11.58 3.17 9.41
CA LEU A 262 12.30 2.03 9.99
C LEU A 262 11.34 1.11 10.74
N GLU A 263 11.46 -0.19 10.46
CA GLU A 263 10.77 -1.24 11.20
C GLU A 263 11.78 -2.27 11.72
N VAL A 264 11.53 -2.85 12.91
CA VAL A 264 12.33 -3.92 13.51
C VAL A 264 11.46 -5.14 13.81
N TYR A 265 11.99 -6.35 13.52
CA TYR A 265 11.28 -7.62 13.68
C TYR A 265 11.95 -8.55 14.70
#